data_56ecb6ae8d649c1e713a1156c000bae9
#
_entry.id   56ecb6ae8d649c1e713a1156c000bae9
#
_cell.length_a   1.000
_cell.length_b   1.000
_cell.length_c   1.000
_cell.angle_alpha   90.00
_cell.angle_beta   90.00
_cell.angle_gamma   90.00
#
_symmetry.space_group_name_H-M   'P 1'
#
loop_
_entity.id
_entity.type
_entity.pdbx_description
1 polymer ?
#
loop_
_entity_poly.entity_id
_entity_poly.type
_entity_poly.pdbx_seq_one_letter_code
_entity_poly.pdbx_strand_id
1 'polypeptide(L)'
;MNEILDNNISLDEELHKYNLVNRPEVSFTSVTTYVEYFFEGFDAKKIATKLVRSHPKYSNHTVESLMRKWTETADYGTKVHNEIEQWFKKDREPKDIKAINGRDWLERYRVRADMDVYSEVL
;
A
#
# COMPACT_ATOMS: atom_id res chain seq x y z
N MET A 1 13.54 -13.83 -9.75
CA MET A 1 13.18 -14.18 -8.37
C MET A 1 12.05 -15.19 -8.39
N ASN A 2 12.11 -16.23 -7.60
CA ASN A 2 11.01 -17.19 -7.50
C ASN A 2 10.00 -16.65 -6.47
N GLU A 3 8.85 -16.26 -6.94
CA GLU A 3 7.73 -15.86 -6.10
C GLU A 3 6.79 -17.04 -5.91
N ILE A 4 6.34 -17.24 -4.69
CA ILE A 4 5.29 -18.22 -4.37
C ILE A 4 3.96 -17.47 -4.37
N LEU A 5 3.06 -17.87 -5.25
CA LEU A 5 1.70 -17.34 -5.31
C LEU A 5 0.79 -18.19 -4.44
N ASP A 6 0.07 -17.57 -3.52
CA ASP A 6 -0.97 -18.23 -2.75
C ASP A 6 -2.31 -18.17 -3.47
N ASN A 7 -2.61 -19.21 -4.23
CA ASN A 7 -3.86 -19.34 -4.98
C ASN A 7 -5.06 -19.68 -4.09
N ASN A 8 -4.87 -19.83 -2.78
CA ASN A 8 -5.97 -20.13 -1.86
C ASN A 8 -6.72 -18.88 -1.39
N ILE A 9 -6.18 -17.72 -1.64
CA ILE A 9 -6.79 -16.43 -1.27
C ILE A 9 -7.29 -15.74 -2.53
N SER A 10 -8.52 -15.25 -2.51
CA SER A 10 -9.10 -14.41 -3.54
C SER A 10 -9.53 -13.07 -2.97
N LEU A 11 -9.43 -12.02 -3.76
CA LEU A 11 -9.89 -10.67 -3.42
C LEU A 11 -11.07 -10.29 -4.32
N ASP A 12 -12.16 -9.88 -3.69
CA ASP A 12 -13.20 -9.11 -4.35
C ASP A 12 -12.82 -7.63 -4.26
N GLU A 13 -12.37 -7.07 -5.37
CA GLU A 13 -11.85 -5.70 -5.42
C GLU A 13 -12.94 -4.64 -5.16
N GLU A 14 -14.18 -4.89 -5.60
CA GLU A 14 -15.29 -3.94 -5.39
C GLU A 14 -15.68 -3.84 -3.92
N LEU A 15 -15.73 -4.98 -3.24
CA LEU A 15 -16.08 -5.05 -1.83
C LEU A 15 -14.86 -4.98 -0.91
N HIS A 16 -13.65 -4.98 -1.48
CA HIS A 16 -12.39 -5.09 -0.76
C HIS A 16 -12.40 -6.25 0.26
N LYS A 17 -12.87 -7.41 -0.20
CA LYS A 17 -13.13 -8.56 0.66
C LYS A 17 -12.25 -9.73 0.29
N TYR A 18 -11.52 -10.24 1.27
CA TYR A 18 -10.67 -11.41 1.10
C TYR A 18 -11.44 -12.68 1.44
N ASN A 19 -11.29 -13.71 0.63
CA ASN A 19 -11.93 -14.99 0.82
C ASN A 19 -10.91 -16.13 0.72
N LEU A 20 -11.08 -17.16 1.52
CA LEU A 20 -10.30 -18.38 1.42
C LEU A 20 -11.03 -19.37 0.49
N VAL A 21 -10.43 -19.68 -0.66
CA VAL A 21 -11.08 -20.47 -1.73
C VAL A 21 -11.51 -21.85 -1.23
N ASN A 22 -10.66 -22.50 -0.44
CA ASN A 22 -10.91 -23.86 0.07
C ASN A 22 -11.78 -23.91 1.33
N ARG A 23 -12.08 -22.76 1.92
CA ARG A 23 -12.85 -22.64 3.16
C ARG A 23 -13.70 -21.37 3.17
N PRO A 24 -14.79 -21.37 2.41
CA PRO A 24 -15.64 -20.19 2.23
C PRO A 24 -16.34 -19.72 3.52
N GLU A 25 -16.38 -20.56 4.54
CA GLU A 25 -16.91 -20.23 5.87
C GLU A 25 -15.96 -19.29 6.67
N VAL A 26 -14.69 -19.18 6.25
CA VAL A 26 -13.72 -18.30 6.90
C VAL A 26 -13.88 -16.88 6.35
N SER A 27 -14.17 -15.94 7.22
CA SER A 27 -14.20 -14.52 6.88
C SER A 27 -12.96 -13.81 7.37
N PHE A 28 -12.41 -12.94 6.52
CA PHE A 28 -11.30 -12.08 6.90
C PHE A 28 -11.80 -10.67 7.17
N THR A 29 -11.19 -10.03 8.15
CA THR A 29 -11.33 -8.59 8.37
C THR A 29 -9.97 -7.95 8.14
N SER A 30 -9.88 -6.98 7.24
CA SER A 30 -8.63 -6.25 7.02
C SER A 30 -8.24 -5.47 8.29
N VAL A 31 -6.95 -5.26 8.48
CA VAL A 31 -6.45 -4.49 9.63
C VAL A 31 -7.04 -3.07 9.63
N THR A 32 -7.16 -2.44 8.46
CA THR A 32 -7.75 -1.10 8.32
C THR A 32 -9.21 -1.10 8.74
N THR A 33 -10.01 -2.06 8.28
CA THR A 33 -11.43 -2.21 8.68
C THR A 33 -11.54 -2.47 10.19
N TYR A 34 -10.67 -3.31 10.75
CA TYR A 34 -10.67 -3.58 12.19
C TYR A 34 -10.36 -2.32 13.00
N VAL A 35 -9.40 -1.52 12.57
CA VAL A 35 -9.05 -0.24 13.23
C VAL A 35 -10.23 0.75 13.15
N GLU A 36 -10.98 0.80 12.04
CA GLU A 36 -12.14 1.67 11.88
C GLU A 36 -13.28 1.40 12.87
N TYR A 37 -13.36 0.21 13.47
CA TYR A 37 -14.31 -0.06 14.55
C TYR A 37 -14.03 0.73 15.84
N PHE A 38 -12.79 1.18 16.04
CA PHE A 38 -12.34 1.85 17.26
C PHE A 38 -12.07 3.33 17.08
N PHE A 39 -11.93 3.80 15.85
CA PHE A 39 -11.57 5.17 15.51
C PHE A 39 -12.48 5.72 14.44
N GLU A 40 -12.74 7.05 14.52
CA GLU A 40 -13.41 7.74 13.43
C GLU A 40 -12.59 7.61 12.14
N GLY A 41 -13.27 7.37 11.01
CA GLY A 41 -12.65 7.31 9.69
C GLY A 41 -11.89 8.60 9.37
N PHE A 42 -10.85 8.46 8.53
CA PHE A 42 -10.04 9.59 8.07
C PHE A 42 -10.86 10.51 7.14
N ASP A 43 -11.32 11.64 7.67
CA ASP A 43 -11.93 12.71 6.88
C ASP A 43 -10.84 13.70 6.41
N ALA A 44 -10.36 13.49 5.19
CA ALA A 44 -9.29 14.29 4.60
C ALA A 44 -9.62 15.79 4.59
N LYS A 45 -10.86 16.15 4.24
CA LYS A 45 -11.29 17.57 4.18
C LYS A 45 -11.31 18.22 5.56
N LYS A 46 -11.85 17.53 6.56
CA LYS A 46 -11.89 18.01 7.95
C LYS A 46 -10.50 18.21 8.51
N ILE A 47 -9.61 17.26 8.28
CA ILE A 47 -8.21 17.31 8.74
C ILE A 47 -7.43 18.38 7.99
N ALA A 48 -7.54 18.48 6.66
CA ALA A 48 -6.90 19.52 5.87
C ALA A 48 -7.35 20.93 6.33
N THR A 49 -8.64 21.14 6.56
CA THR A 49 -9.18 22.39 7.06
C THR A 49 -8.57 22.77 8.42
N LYS A 50 -8.45 21.81 9.33
CA LYS A 50 -7.81 22.03 10.64
C LYS A 50 -6.35 22.41 10.50
N LEU A 51 -5.59 21.67 9.66
CA LEU A 51 -4.16 21.89 9.47
C LEU A 51 -3.84 23.24 8.83
N VAL A 52 -4.58 23.63 7.80
CA VAL A 52 -4.40 24.92 7.13
C VAL A 52 -4.64 26.09 8.10
N ARG A 53 -5.60 25.95 9.01
CA ARG A 53 -5.93 27.00 9.99
C ARG A 53 -4.99 27.08 11.18
N SER A 54 -4.47 25.95 11.65
CA SER A 54 -3.81 25.89 12.95
C SER A 54 -2.34 25.48 12.91
N HIS A 55 -1.84 24.96 11.79
CA HIS A 55 -0.47 24.45 11.73
C HIS A 55 0.40 25.33 10.83
N PRO A 56 1.47 25.97 11.36
CA PRO A 56 2.32 26.92 10.61
C PRO A 56 2.89 26.35 9.31
N LYS A 57 3.23 25.05 9.28
CA LYS A 57 3.77 24.37 8.10
C LYS A 57 2.81 24.38 6.90
N TYR A 58 1.51 24.45 7.17
CA TYR A 58 0.47 24.37 6.14
C TYR A 58 -0.28 25.69 5.91
N SER A 59 0.17 26.78 6.56
CA SER A 59 -0.48 28.10 6.47
C SER A 59 -0.51 28.68 5.06
N ASN A 60 0.43 28.26 4.20
CA ASN A 60 0.52 28.69 2.80
C ASN A 60 -0.29 27.80 1.83
N HIS A 61 -0.99 26.79 2.36
CA HIS A 61 -1.83 25.91 1.57
C HIS A 61 -3.31 26.30 1.67
N THR A 62 -4.05 26.06 0.59
CA THR A 62 -5.52 25.95 0.66
C THR A 62 -5.89 24.51 1.03
N VAL A 63 -7.13 24.28 1.45
CA VAL A 63 -7.62 22.91 1.73
C VAL A 63 -7.48 22.02 0.50
N GLU A 64 -7.87 22.55 -0.66
CA GLU A 64 -7.80 21.85 -1.94
C GLU A 64 -6.36 21.55 -2.36
N SER A 65 -5.45 22.49 -2.17
CA SER A 65 -4.02 22.28 -2.53
C SER A 65 -3.37 21.23 -1.63
N LEU A 66 -3.73 21.20 -0.35
CA LEU A 66 -3.23 20.21 0.59
C LEU A 66 -3.77 18.81 0.28
N MET A 67 -5.08 18.70 0.00
CA MET A 67 -5.69 17.44 -0.39
C MET A 67 -5.10 16.89 -1.70
N ARG A 68 -4.90 17.75 -2.71
CA ARG A 68 -4.23 17.36 -3.96
C ARG A 68 -2.82 16.84 -3.72
N LYS A 69 -2.05 17.51 -2.88
CA LYS A 69 -0.70 17.07 -2.51
C LYS A 69 -0.71 15.68 -1.86
N TRP A 70 -1.70 15.39 -1.03
CA TRP A 70 -1.83 14.06 -0.42
C TRP A 70 -2.16 12.99 -1.46
N THR A 71 -3.07 13.28 -2.40
CA THR A 71 -3.38 12.37 -3.51
C THR A 71 -2.15 12.10 -4.37
N GLU A 72 -1.42 13.14 -4.79
CA GLU A 72 -0.19 13.01 -5.56
C GLU A 72 0.87 12.16 -4.84
N THR A 73 0.97 12.31 -3.51
CA THR A 73 1.89 11.51 -2.69
C THR A 73 1.46 10.05 -2.61
N ALA A 74 0.16 9.79 -2.48
CA ALA A 74 -0.38 8.43 -2.47
C ALA A 74 -0.19 7.75 -3.84
N ASP A 75 -0.48 8.44 -4.93
CA ASP A 75 -0.29 7.94 -6.30
C ASP A 75 1.20 7.63 -6.58
N TYR A 76 2.09 8.48 -6.08
CA TYR A 76 3.52 8.22 -6.18
C TYR A 76 3.93 6.97 -5.38
N GLY A 77 3.40 6.79 -4.18
CA GLY A 77 3.61 5.59 -3.39
C GLY A 77 3.14 4.33 -4.12
N THR A 78 1.94 4.37 -4.68
CA THR A 78 1.38 3.27 -5.49
C THR A 78 2.27 2.93 -6.69
N LYS A 79 2.78 3.94 -7.38
CA LYS A 79 3.73 3.75 -8.49
C LYS A 79 4.99 3.02 -8.04
N VAL A 80 5.60 3.44 -6.92
CA VAL A 80 6.81 2.82 -6.37
C VAL A 80 6.56 1.36 -5.99
N HIS A 81 5.45 1.08 -5.29
CA HIS A 81 5.03 -0.28 -4.95
C HIS A 81 4.87 -1.15 -6.20
N ASN A 82 4.18 -0.65 -7.22
CA ASN A 82 3.98 -1.38 -8.46
C ASN A 82 5.29 -1.69 -9.18
N GLU A 83 6.26 -0.78 -9.21
CA GLU A 83 7.57 -1.05 -9.81
C GLU A 83 8.32 -2.16 -9.06
N ILE A 84 8.27 -2.20 -7.73
CA ILE A 84 8.87 -3.26 -6.92
C ILE A 84 8.14 -4.58 -7.16
N GLU A 85 6.81 -4.57 -7.20
CA GLU A 85 6.01 -5.76 -7.50
C GLU A 85 6.32 -6.33 -8.89
N GLN A 86 6.42 -5.48 -9.91
CA GLN A 86 6.78 -5.91 -11.27
C GLN A 86 8.19 -6.49 -11.34
N TRP A 87 9.11 -5.97 -10.53
CA TRP A 87 10.43 -6.58 -10.41
C TRP A 87 10.35 -7.98 -9.79
N PHE A 88 9.57 -8.16 -8.72
CA PHE A 88 9.37 -9.48 -8.10
C PHE A 88 8.70 -10.49 -9.04
N LYS A 89 7.60 -10.08 -9.67
CA LYS A 89 6.73 -10.99 -10.45
C LYS A 89 7.22 -11.22 -11.88
N LYS A 90 7.88 -10.25 -12.47
CA LYS A 90 8.17 -10.24 -13.92
C LYS A 90 9.61 -9.87 -14.24
N ASP A 91 10.50 -9.81 -13.28
CA ASP A 91 11.91 -9.41 -13.41
C ASP A 91 12.09 -8.07 -14.18
N ARG A 92 11.12 -7.16 -14.04
CA ARG A 92 11.19 -5.84 -14.66
C ARG A 92 11.97 -4.90 -13.76
N GLU A 93 13.06 -4.34 -14.31
CA GLU A 93 13.87 -3.38 -13.59
C GLU A 93 13.09 -2.11 -13.23
N PRO A 94 13.11 -1.69 -11.96
CA PRO A 94 12.48 -0.45 -11.53
C PRO A 94 13.20 0.76 -12.10
N LYS A 95 12.46 1.83 -12.36
CA LYS A 95 12.98 3.08 -12.92
C LYS A 95 13.00 4.21 -11.90
N ASP A 96 12.05 4.21 -10.99
CA ASP A 96 12.00 5.22 -9.94
C ASP A 96 13.09 4.96 -8.90
N ILE A 97 13.74 6.04 -8.44
CA ILE A 97 14.88 5.94 -7.50
C ILE A 97 14.49 5.29 -6.18
N LYS A 98 13.28 5.50 -5.68
CA LYS A 98 12.80 4.85 -4.45
C LYS A 98 12.55 3.36 -4.66
N ALA A 99 12.02 3.00 -5.82
CA ALA A 99 11.82 1.60 -6.17
C ALA A 99 13.16 0.88 -6.38
N ILE A 100 14.14 1.53 -7.00
CA ILE A 100 15.52 1.01 -7.13
C ILE A 100 16.13 0.77 -5.74
N ASN A 101 16.06 1.75 -4.85
CA ASN A 101 16.58 1.62 -3.48
C ASN A 101 15.85 0.53 -2.69
N GLY A 102 14.54 0.39 -2.88
CA GLY A 102 13.76 -0.68 -2.29
C GLY A 102 14.18 -2.06 -2.79
N ARG A 103 14.36 -2.21 -4.11
CA ARG A 103 14.89 -3.43 -4.73
C ARG A 103 16.27 -3.78 -4.18
N ASP A 104 17.20 -2.83 -4.14
CA ASP A 104 18.56 -3.06 -3.67
C ASP A 104 18.58 -3.49 -2.20
N TRP A 105 17.69 -2.91 -1.39
CA TRP A 105 17.50 -3.33 0.00
C TRP A 105 16.97 -4.77 0.07
N LEU A 106 15.95 -5.11 -0.69
CA LEU A 106 15.37 -6.45 -0.75
C LEU A 106 16.39 -7.49 -1.23
N GLU A 107 17.17 -7.20 -2.25
CA GLU A 107 18.26 -8.09 -2.72
C GLU A 107 19.29 -8.35 -1.64
N ARG A 108 19.70 -7.32 -0.91
CA ARG A 108 20.67 -7.44 0.18
C ARG A 108 20.17 -8.34 1.31
N TYR A 109 18.89 -8.26 1.64
CA TYR A 109 18.30 -9.07 2.72
C TYR A 109 17.88 -10.46 2.25
N ARG A 110 17.57 -10.61 0.99
CA ARG A 110 17.20 -11.88 0.38
C ARG A 110 18.34 -12.90 0.40
N VAL A 111 19.58 -12.46 0.27
CA VAL A 111 20.78 -13.32 0.34
C VAL A 111 20.89 -14.01 1.70
N ARG A 112 20.10 -13.63 2.68
CA ARG A 112 20.19 -14.15 4.06
C ARG A 112 19.29 -15.32 4.37
N ALA A 113 18.35 -15.69 3.50
CA ALA A 113 17.34 -16.60 3.99
C ALA A 113 16.82 -17.53 2.90
N ASP A 114 16.73 -18.80 3.27
CA ASP A 114 15.77 -19.76 2.76
C ASP A 114 14.33 -19.27 3.05
N MET A 115 14.02 -18.03 2.64
CA MET A 115 12.71 -17.40 2.87
C MET A 115 11.90 -17.49 1.60
N ASP A 116 10.70 -18.03 1.71
CA ASP A 116 9.66 -17.88 0.71
C ASP A 116 9.17 -16.42 0.74
N VAL A 117 9.14 -15.78 -0.42
CA VAL A 117 8.70 -14.39 -0.55
C VAL A 117 7.34 -14.35 -1.24
N TYR A 118 6.39 -13.74 -0.57
CA TYR A 118 5.05 -13.45 -1.10
C TYR A 118 4.94 -11.94 -1.30
N SER A 119 4.80 -11.50 -2.55
CA SER A 119 4.66 -10.10 -2.90
C SER A 119 3.27 -9.85 -3.47
N GLU A 120 2.48 -9.00 -2.83
CA GLU A 120 1.15 -8.61 -3.31
C GLU A 120 0.35 -9.84 -3.79
N VAL A 121 0.05 -10.74 -2.87
CA VAL A 121 -0.47 -12.11 -3.13
C VAL A 121 -1.80 -12.13 -3.90
N LEU A 122 -2.36 -10.96 -4.16
CA LEU A 122 -3.65 -10.83 -4.84
C LEU A 122 -3.57 -10.03 -6.12
#